data_42a3953d78d0a27d9780188c3aefe880
#
_entry.id   42a3953d78d0a27d9780188c3aefe880
#
_cell.length_a   1.000
_cell.length_b   1.000
_cell.length_c   1.000
_cell.angle_alpha   90.00
_cell.angle_beta   90.00
_cell.angle_gamma   90.00
#
_symmetry.space_group_name_H-M   'P 1'
#
loop_
_entity.id
_entity.type
_entity.pdbx_description
1 polymer ?
#
loop_
_entity_poly.entity_id
_entity_poly.type
_entity_poly.pdbx_seq_one_letter_code
_entity_poly.pdbx_strand_id
1 'polypeptide(L)'
;MFKALRKIAVIFFVLLALVSIRPNSPVHAQSRASRGPTAPQSAPLGKSKAEKQILAVLDDLDRNQRSRLTVPAEDARLLRLLTESINAKHVVELGTANGYSGIWLALALQSTGGKLTTFEIDPQRVKQAQENFKRAGVDQLITIIQGDAHKGVTQLTGPIDLVFIDADKDGYVDYLNKLLPLVRPGGLVVAHNMRVPSPDPQYINAITTNPDLETVFLNMQSAGVGVTLKKR
;
A
#
# COMPACT_ATOMS: atom_id res chain seq x y z
N MET A 1 -21.79 -97.51 -1.36
CA MET A 1 -20.81 -97.04 -0.30
C MET A 1 -20.52 -95.58 -0.55
N PHE A 2 -21.34 -94.74 0.08
CA PHE A 2 -21.37 -93.28 -0.21
C PHE A 2 -20.55 -92.52 0.83
N LYS A 3 -19.62 -91.67 0.33
CA LYS A 3 -18.92 -90.64 1.17
C LYS A 3 -19.46 -89.26 0.80
N ALA A 4 -20.12 -88.66 1.75
CA ALA A 4 -20.65 -87.31 1.64
C ALA A 4 -19.54 -86.26 1.67
N LEU A 5 -19.49 -85.32 0.66
CA LEU A 5 -18.67 -84.13 0.66
C LEU A 5 -19.42 -83.03 1.37
N ARG A 6 -18.88 -82.54 2.48
CA ARG A 6 -19.31 -81.29 3.14
C ARG A 6 -18.72 -80.07 2.37
N LYS A 7 -19.57 -79.22 1.83
CA LYS A 7 -19.21 -77.94 1.29
C LYS A 7 -19.11 -76.90 2.45
N ILE A 8 -17.95 -76.37 2.66
CA ILE A 8 -17.72 -75.26 3.57
C ILE A 8 -17.91 -74.00 2.74
N ALA A 9 -18.97 -73.25 3.01
CA ALA A 9 -19.15 -71.87 2.46
C ALA A 9 -18.39 -70.90 3.28
N VAL A 10 -17.35 -70.27 2.71
CA VAL A 10 -16.63 -69.15 3.29
C VAL A 10 -17.38 -67.89 2.91
N ILE A 11 -18.00 -67.27 3.90
CA ILE A 11 -18.66 -65.97 3.74
C ILE A 11 -17.58 -64.88 3.92
N PHE A 12 -17.21 -64.21 2.84
CA PHE A 12 -16.40 -63.02 2.89
C PHE A 12 -17.28 -61.82 3.26
N PHE A 13 -17.14 -61.30 4.47
CA PHE A 13 -17.68 -60.01 4.86
C PHE A 13 -16.77 -58.92 4.26
N VAL A 14 -17.21 -58.28 3.19
CA VAL A 14 -16.58 -57.03 2.72
C VAL A 14 -17.12 -55.88 3.57
N LEU A 15 -16.29 -55.40 4.49
CA LEU A 15 -16.58 -54.18 5.24
C LEU A 15 -16.39 -52.99 4.29
N LEU A 16 -17.46 -52.44 3.76
CA LEU A 16 -17.47 -51.18 3.03
C LEU A 16 -17.31 -50.05 4.06
N ALA A 17 -16.09 -49.54 4.21
CA ALA A 17 -15.85 -48.32 4.96
C ALA A 17 -16.42 -47.13 4.16
N LEU A 18 -17.60 -46.65 4.52
CA LEU A 18 -18.16 -45.39 4.06
C LEU A 18 -17.31 -44.26 4.61
N VAL A 19 -16.34 -43.78 3.82
CA VAL A 19 -15.67 -42.51 4.07
C VAL A 19 -16.70 -41.40 3.84
N SER A 20 -17.32 -40.93 4.92
CA SER A 20 -18.15 -39.72 4.89
C SER A 20 -17.27 -38.53 4.57
N ILE A 21 -17.19 -38.16 3.30
CA ILE A 21 -16.67 -36.85 2.88
C ILE A 21 -17.65 -35.81 3.43
N ARG A 22 -17.31 -35.22 4.57
CA ARG A 22 -18.00 -34.02 5.06
C ARG A 22 -17.78 -32.94 4.04
N PRO A 23 -18.83 -32.31 3.46
CA PRO A 23 -18.62 -31.11 2.66
C PRO A 23 -17.97 -30.07 3.53
N ASN A 24 -16.89 -29.44 3.01
CA ASN A 24 -16.24 -28.30 3.63
C ASN A 24 -17.33 -27.33 4.10
N SER A 25 -17.41 -27.13 5.39
CA SER A 25 -18.26 -26.08 5.96
C SER A 25 -17.92 -24.79 5.27
N PRO A 26 -18.90 -24.01 4.79
CA PRO A 26 -18.60 -22.69 4.25
C PRO A 26 -17.83 -21.93 5.31
N VAL A 27 -16.67 -21.39 4.94
CA VAL A 27 -15.94 -20.43 5.74
C VAL A 27 -16.99 -19.44 6.21
N HIS A 28 -17.24 -19.41 7.51
CA HIS A 28 -18.21 -18.51 8.11
C HIS A 28 -17.88 -17.11 7.59
N ALA A 29 -18.77 -16.56 6.76
CA ALA A 29 -18.82 -15.14 6.52
C ALA A 29 -18.94 -14.50 7.91
N GLN A 30 -17.82 -14.03 8.45
CA GLN A 30 -17.81 -13.28 9.69
C GLN A 30 -18.78 -12.13 9.44
N SER A 31 -19.91 -12.17 10.13
CA SER A 31 -20.89 -11.10 10.15
C SER A 31 -20.12 -9.80 10.28
N ARG A 32 -20.50 -8.80 9.46
CA ARG A 32 -20.07 -7.41 9.64
C ARG A 32 -20.42 -7.00 11.06
N ALA A 33 -19.56 -7.33 12.01
CA ALA A 33 -19.58 -6.70 13.31
C ALA A 33 -19.46 -5.19 13.01
N SER A 34 -20.45 -4.42 13.41
CA SER A 34 -20.41 -2.97 13.40
C SER A 34 -19.09 -2.60 14.08
N ARG A 35 -18.12 -2.10 13.30
CA ARG A 35 -16.86 -1.64 13.88
C ARG A 35 -17.25 -0.56 14.87
N GLY A 36 -17.02 -0.81 16.15
CA GLY A 36 -17.15 0.20 17.19
C GLY A 36 -16.31 1.43 16.82
N PRO A 37 -16.59 2.59 17.43
CA PRO A 37 -15.85 3.80 17.13
C PRO A 37 -14.34 3.55 17.34
N THR A 38 -13.53 3.82 16.31
CA THR A 38 -12.08 3.84 16.45
C THR A 38 -11.69 4.96 17.42
N ALA A 39 -10.58 4.80 18.14
CA ALA A 39 -10.04 5.88 18.95
C ALA A 39 -9.93 7.17 18.12
N PRO A 40 -10.31 8.34 18.66
CA PRO A 40 -10.24 9.59 17.93
C PRO A 40 -8.79 9.89 17.55
N GLN A 41 -8.59 10.28 16.30
CA GLN A 41 -7.28 10.70 15.80
C GLN A 41 -6.93 12.06 16.41
N SER A 42 -5.88 12.11 17.21
CA SER A 42 -5.34 13.39 17.69
C SER A 42 -4.51 14.08 16.60
N ALA A 43 -4.52 15.42 16.61
CA ALA A 43 -3.61 16.19 15.76
C ALA A 43 -2.14 15.84 16.07
N PRO A 44 -1.27 15.76 15.04
CA PRO A 44 0.15 15.50 15.27
C PRO A 44 0.81 16.68 15.99
N LEU A 45 1.70 16.38 16.93
CA LEU A 45 2.44 17.38 17.70
C LEU A 45 3.83 17.56 17.14
N GLY A 46 4.19 18.78 16.75
CA GLY A 46 5.53 19.09 16.25
C GLY A 46 6.56 19.17 17.37
N LYS A 47 7.63 18.39 17.27
CA LYS A 47 8.74 18.33 18.22
C LYS A 47 9.69 19.53 18.10
N SER A 48 9.91 20.04 16.88
CA SER A 48 10.80 21.15 16.59
C SER A 48 10.04 22.34 15.96
N LYS A 49 10.70 23.51 15.86
CA LYS A 49 10.14 24.67 15.14
C LYS A 49 9.87 24.33 13.66
N ALA A 50 10.79 23.64 13.00
CA ALA A 50 10.65 23.23 11.61
C ALA A 50 9.45 22.26 11.45
N GLU A 51 9.35 21.26 12.29
CA GLU A 51 8.21 20.31 12.25
C GLU A 51 6.87 21.02 12.50
N LYS A 52 6.80 21.96 13.45
CA LYS A 52 5.59 22.76 13.69
C LYS A 52 5.18 23.58 12.47
N GLN A 53 6.16 24.15 11.74
CA GLN A 53 5.89 24.88 10.50
C GLN A 53 5.34 23.96 9.41
N ILE A 54 5.92 22.79 9.22
CA ILE A 54 5.45 21.80 8.24
C ILE A 54 4.00 21.37 8.58
N LEU A 55 3.73 21.05 9.84
CA LEU A 55 2.40 20.66 10.28
C LEU A 55 1.37 21.79 10.10
N ALA A 56 1.75 23.05 10.29
CA ALA A 56 0.86 24.19 10.03
C ALA A 56 0.52 24.34 8.54
N VAL A 57 1.49 24.08 7.63
CA VAL A 57 1.23 24.07 6.19
C VAL A 57 0.32 22.89 5.81
N LEU A 58 0.55 21.71 6.37
CA LEU A 58 -0.32 20.54 6.14
C LEU A 58 -1.75 20.77 6.61
N ASP A 59 -1.95 21.40 7.76
CA ASP A 59 -3.27 21.77 8.29
C ASP A 59 -3.98 22.78 7.36
N ASP A 60 -3.26 23.77 6.84
CA ASP A 60 -3.79 24.74 5.86
C ASP A 60 -4.19 24.04 4.54
N LEU A 61 -3.35 23.16 4.03
CA LEU A 61 -3.65 22.41 2.81
C LEU A 61 -4.88 21.51 2.97
N ASP A 62 -5.01 20.83 4.09
CA ASP A 62 -6.16 19.95 4.36
C ASP A 62 -7.46 20.74 4.51
N ARG A 63 -7.44 21.91 5.14
CA ARG A 63 -8.63 22.74 5.34
C ARG A 63 -9.03 23.57 4.14
N ASN A 64 -8.06 24.16 3.44
CA ASN A 64 -8.31 25.24 2.49
C ASN A 64 -8.00 24.85 1.03
N GLN A 65 -7.21 23.79 0.79
CA GLN A 65 -6.75 23.40 -0.56
C GLN A 65 -7.01 21.93 -0.87
N ARG A 66 -7.89 21.29 -0.13
CA ARG A 66 -8.24 19.89 -0.36
C ARG A 66 -8.96 19.71 -1.69
N SER A 67 -8.52 18.76 -2.47
CA SER A 67 -9.13 18.36 -3.73
C SER A 67 -9.52 16.86 -3.69
N ARG A 68 -10.17 16.38 -4.74
CA ARG A 68 -10.43 14.93 -4.91
C ARG A 68 -9.16 14.08 -5.06
N LEU A 69 -8.03 14.72 -5.36
CA LEU A 69 -6.73 14.09 -5.53
C LEU A 69 -5.89 14.12 -4.25
N THR A 70 -6.37 14.77 -3.19
CA THR A 70 -5.65 14.85 -1.93
C THR A 70 -5.98 13.63 -1.09
N VAL A 71 -4.97 12.85 -0.73
CA VAL A 71 -5.12 11.70 0.18
C VAL A 71 -5.65 12.16 1.55
N PRO A 72 -6.45 11.35 2.25
CA PRO A 72 -6.88 11.66 3.62
C PRO A 72 -5.69 11.83 4.57
N ALA A 73 -5.88 12.67 5.59
CA ALA A 73 -4.83 12.96 6.55
C ALA A 73 -4.29 11.71 7.26
N GLU A 74 -5.16 10.74 7.57
CA GLU A 74 -4.77 9.49 8.20
C GLU A 74 -3.89 8.63 7.28
N ASP A 75 -4.25 8.55 5.99
CA ASP A 75 -3.48 7.77 5.00
C ASP A 75 -2.10 8.43 4.77
N ALA A 76 -2.05 9.77 4.71
CA ALA A 76 -0.80 10.51 4.58
C ALA A 76 0.09 10.41 5.83
N ARG A 77 -0.51 10.40 7.04
CA ARG A 77 0.23 10.15 8.30
C ARG A 77 0.78 8.73 8.36
N LEU A 78 0.07 7.75 7.79
CA LEU A 78 0.59 6.39 7.67
C LEU A 78 1.85 6.36 6.80
N LEU A 79 1.89 7.13 5.69
CA LEU A 79 3.10 7.24 4.86
C LEU A 79 4.30 7.74 5.67
N ARG A 80 4.11 8.77 6.52
CA ARG A 80 5.15 9.24 7.45
C ARG A 80 5.65 8.11 8.35
N LEU A 81 4.73 7.42 9.03
CA LEU A 81 5.09 6.35 9.97
C LEU A 81 5.87 5.23 9.27
N LEU A 82 5.42 4.78 8.10
CA LEU A 82 6.10 3.74 7.34
C LEU A 82 7.49 4.18 6.89
N THR A 83 7.62 5.41 6.37
CA THR A 83 8.89 5.98 5.91
C THR A 83 9.93 6.06 7.03
N GLU A 84 9.53 6.56 8.21
CA GLU A 84 10.41 6.63 9.38
C GLU A 84 10.75 5.23 9.92
N SER A 85 9.77 4.31 10.01
CA SER A 85 9.96 2.98 10.60
C SER A 85 10.97 2.11 9.86
N ILE A 86 11.06 2.26 8.53
CA ILE A 86 12.05 1.54 7.71
C ILE A 86 13.35 2.32 7.51
N ASN A 87 13.48 3.50 8.13
CA ASN A 87 14.61 4.44 7.97
C ASN A 87 14.90 4.76 6.50
N ALA A 88 13.84 5.06 5.73
CA ALA A 88 13.92 5.25 4.28
C ALA A 88 14.85 6.41 3.90
N LYS A 89 15.69 6.19 2.89
CA LYS A 89 16.60 7.19 2.31
C LYS A 89 16.18 7.62 0.91
N HIS A 90 15.54 6.73 0.15
CA HIS A 90 15.04 7.00 -1.18
C HIS A 90 13.57 6.59 -1.28
N VAL A 91 12.70 7.60 -1.38
CA VAL A 91 11.27 7.42 -1.57
C VAL A 91 10.87 7.87 -2.96
N VAL A 92 10.00 7.11 -3.61
CA VAL A 92 9.43 7.44 -4.92
C VAL A 92 7.92 7.56 -4.77
N GLU A 93 7.34 8.65 -5.29
CA GLU A 93 5.90 8.89 -5.30
C GLU A 93 5.41 9.06 -6.73
N LEU A 94 4.29 8.42 -7.06
CA LEU A 94 3.61 8.53 -8.34
C LEU A 94 2.27 9.23 -8.12
N GLY A 95 2.16 10.49 -8.63
CA GLY A 95 1.04 11.38 -8.41
C GLY A 95 1.32 12.39 -7.29
N THR A 96 1.96 13.52 -7.63
CA THR A 96 2.28 14.59 -6.68
C THR A 96 1.04 15.40 -6.27
N ALA A 97 0.12 15.63 -7.18
CA ALA A 97 -1.03 16.53 -7.03
C ALA A 97 -0.61 17.91 -6.50
N ASN A 98 -1.18 18.38 -5.37
CA ASN A 98 -0.80 19.63 -4.72
C ASN A 98 0.38 19.50 -3.74
N GLY A 99 0.99 18.31 -3.63
CA GLY A 99 2.13 18.02 -2.78
C GLY A 99 1.82 17.62 -1.34
N TYR A 100 0.56 17.38 -0.99
CA TYR A 100 0.18 17.07 0.39
C TYR A 100 0.85 15.79 0.93
N SER A 101 0.76 14.67 0.22
CA SER A 101 1.45 13.42 0.57
C SER A 101 2.97 13.59 0.54
N GLY A 102 3.49 14.28 -0.48
CA GLY A 102 4.93 14.59 -0.59
C GLY A 102 5.48 15.36 0.62
N ILE A 103 4.71 16.28 1.21
CA ILE A 103 5.12 17.00 2.44
C ILE A 103 5.15 16.05 3.64
N TRP A 104 4.19 15.14 3.79
CA TRP A 104 4.20 14.11 4.84
C TRP A 104 5.39 13.15 4.71
N LEU A 105 5.71 12.73 3.48
CA LEU A 105 6.90 11.94 3.18
C LEU A 105 8.18 12.71 3.49
N ALA A 106 8.26 13.99 3.09
CA ALA A 106 9.41 14.84 3.36
C ALA A 106 9.63 15.10 4.86
N LEU A 107 8.54 15.21 5.63
CA LEU A 107 8.63 15.31 7.09
C LEU A 107 9.30 14.09 7.71
N ALA A 108 8.99 12.88 7.23
CA ALA A 108 9.68 11.65 7.62
C ALA A 108 11.15 11.67 7.18
N LEU A 109 11.41 12.10 5.94
CA LEU A 109 12.74 12.13 5.35
C LEU A 109 13.69 13.14 6.00
N GLN A 110 13.18 14.19 6.65
CA GLN A 110 13.99 15.04 7.53
C GLN A 110 14.63 14.24 8.67
N SER A 111 13.87 13.31 9.26
CA SER A 111 14.35 12.48 10.37
C SER A 111 15.32 11.39 9.90
N THR A 112 15.09 10.85 8.72
CA THR A 112 15.91 9.75 8.18
C THR A 112 17.11 10.24 7.38
N GLY A 113 17.13 11.51 6.93
CA GLY A 113 18.17 12.06 6.05
C GLY A 113 18.06 11.58 4.60
N GLY A 114 16.85 11.24 4.16
CA GLY A 114 16.54 10.75 2.81
C GLY A 114 16.04 11.85 1.86
N LYS A 115 15.63 11.43 0.66
CA LYS A 115 15.08 12.26 -0.42
C LYS A 115 13.84 11.62 -1.04
N LEU A 116 12.96 12.47 -1.57
CA LEU A 116 11.76 12.10 -2.34
C LEU A 116 11.96 12.45 -3.81
N THR A 117 11.66 11.49 -4.68
CA THR A 117 11.41 11.73 -6.11
C THR A 117 9.93 11.54 -6.36
N THR A 118 9.24 12.56 -6.90
CA THR A 118 7.81 12.50 -7.17
C THR A 118 7.49 12.89 -8.61
N PHE A 119 6.43 12.29 -9.17
CA PHE A 119 6.03 12.46 -10.57
C PHE A 119 4.67 13.12 -10.67
N GLU A 120 4.54 14.11 -11.54
CA GLU A 120 3.28 14.79 -11.86
C GLU A 120 3.22 15.15 -13.34
N ILE A 121 2.11 14.82 -13.98
CA ILE A 121 1.93 15.08 -15.42
C ILE A 121 1.41 16.50 -15.69
N ASP A 122 0.66 17.07 -14.75
CA ASP A 122 0.04 18.38 -14.91
C ASP A 122 0.98 19.50 -14.47
N PRO A 123 1.41 20.39 -15.39
CA PRO A 123 2.35 21.48 -15.06
C PRO A 123 1.79 22.48 -14.03
N GLN A 124 0.47 22.65 -13.96
CA GLN A 124 -0.13 23.56 -12.97
C GLN A 124 -0.02 22.95 -11.56
N ARG A 125 -0.23 21.64 -11.43
CA ARG A 125 -0.04 20.92 -10.16
C ARG A 125 1.41 20.89 -9.74
N VAL A 126 2.35 20.70 -10.69
CA VAL A 126 3.79 20.82 -10.42
C VAL A 126 4.11 22.17 -9.79
N LYS A 127 3.63 23.26 -10.38
CA LYS A 127 3.84 24.60 -9.83
C LYS A 127 3.25 24.76 -8.43
N GLN A 128 2.00 24.32 -8.24
CA GLN A 128 1.33 24.36 -6.94
C GLN A 128 2.09 23.56 -5.88
N ALA A 129 2.52 22.35 -6.21
CA ALA A 129 3.30 21.50 -5.29
C ALA A 129 4.63 22.15 -4.93
N GLN A 130 5.35 22.72 -5.90
CA GLN A 130 6.61 23.45 -5.65
C GLN A 130 6.41 24.63 -4.68
N GLU A 131 5.34 25.41 -4.84
CA GLU A 131 4.99 26.49 -3.93
C GLU A 131 4.70 25.95 -2.51
N ASN A 132 3.96 24.87 -2.39
CA ASN A 132 3.64 24.24 -1.12
C ASN A 132 4.89 23.63 -0.44
N PHE A 133 5.79 23.02 -1.19
CA PHE A 133 7.06 22.50 -0.66
C PHE A 133 7.95 23.61 -0.11
N LYS A 134 8.04 24.74 -0.81
CA LYS A 134 8.75 25.95 -0.32
C LYS A 134 8.11 26.51 0.95
N ARG A 135 6.77 26.63 0.98
CA ARG A 135 6.04 27.09 2.18
C ARG A 135 6.32 26.21 3.40
N ALA A 136 6.38 24.90 3.17
CA ALA A 136 6.69 23.91 4.21
C ALA A 136 8.20 23.87 4.56
N GLY A 137 9.08 24.44 3.74
CA GLY A 137 10.53 24.40 3.95
C GLY A 137 11.13 23.02 3.73
N VAL A 138 10.56 22.23 2.79
CA VAL A 138 10.99 20.87 2.47
C VAL A 138 11.42 20.70 1.01
N ASP A 139 11.40 21.75 0.23
CA ASP A 139 11.69 21.73 -1.21
C ASP A 139 13.07 21.14 -1.54
N GLN A 140 14.08 21.34 -0.68
CA GLN A 140 15.41 20.75 -0.87
C GLN A 140 15.44 19.22 -0.67
N LEU A 141 14.38 18.62 -0.11
CA LEU A 141 14.25 17.17 0.06
C LEU A 141 13.54 16.50 -1.11
N ILE A 142 12.91 17.27 -1.99
CA ILE A 142 11.96 16.76 -2.98
C ILE A 142 12.40 17.16 -4.39
N THR A 143 12.48 16.17 -5.27
CA THR A 143 12.64 16.37 -6.70
C THR A 143 11.32 16.04 -7.39
N ILE A 144 10.70 17.03 -8.06
CA ILE A 144 9.53 16.77 -8.90
C ILE A 144 9.99 16.53 -10.34
N ILE A 145 9.56 15.43 -10.93
CA ILE A 145 9.73 15.12 -12.33
C ILE A 145 8.39 15.36 -13.02
N GLN A 146 8.33 16.44 -13.82
CA GLN A 146 7.14 16.74 -14.61
C GLN A 146 7.08 15.82 -15.82
N GLY A 147 5.95 15.14 -16.02
CA GLY A 147 5.68 14.30 -17.17
C GLY A 147 5.01 12.98 -16.84
N ASP A 148 4.93 12.15 -17.85
CA ASP A 148 4.37 10.80 -17.77
C ASP A 148 5.22 9.91 -16.88
N ALA A 149 4.65 9.50 -15.74
CA ALA A 149 5.33 8.65 -14.77
C ALA A 149 5.70 7.28 -15.36
N HIS A 150 4.90 6.72 -16.28
CA HIS A 150 5.23 5.45 -16.94
C HIS A 150 6.56 5.49 -17.69
N LYS A 151 6.91 6.66 -18.23
CA LYS A 151 8.20 6.89 -18.88
C LYS A 151 9.27 7.31 -17.89
N GLY A 152 8.92 8.21 -16.96
CA GLY A 152 9.87 8.77 -16.02
C GLY A 152 10.48 7.74 -15.07
N VAL A 153 9.71 6.77 -14.59
CA VAL A 153 10.21 5.73 -13.67
C VAL A 153 11.29 4.83 -14.29
N THR A 154 11.36 4.73 -15.62
CA THR A 154 12.41 3.95 -16.30
C THR A 154 13.80 4.57 -16.18
N GLN A 155 13.89 5.84 -15.76
CA GLN A 155 15.15 6.54 -15.55
C GLN A 155 15.65 6.39 -14.09
N LEU A 156 14.84 5.82 -13.22
CA LEU A 156 15.22 5.64 -11.82
C LEU A 156 16.23 4.51 -11.66
N THR A 157 17.07 4.68 -10.67
CA THR A 157 18.00 3.64 -10.22
C THR A 157 17.73 3.29 -8.76
N GLY A 158 17.95 2.02 -8.38
CA GLY A 158 17.82 1.59 -7.00
C GLY A 158 19.08 1.84 -6.15
N PRO A 159 19.03 1.53 -4.88
CA PRO A 159 17.87 0.96 -4.19
C PRO A 159 16.80 2.00 -3.81
N ILE A 160 15.54 1.60 -3.92
CA ILE A 160 14.40 2.37 -3.42
C ILE A 160 13.91 1.73 -2.12
N ASP A 161 13.64 2.55 -1.11
CA ASP A 161 13.17 2.09 0.20
C ASP A 161 11.64 1.99 0.25
N LEU A 162 10.94 2.98 -0.31
CA LEU A 162 9.50 3.03 -0.35
C LEU A 162 9.03 3.62 -1.69
N VAL A 163 8.05 2.94 -2.31
CA VAL A 163 7.28 3.47 -3.45
C VAL A 163 5.86 3.77 -2.98
N PHE A 164 5.36 4.98 -3.26
CA PHE A 164 3.96 5.33 -3.06
C PHE A 164 3.26 5.49 -4.41
N ILE A 165 2.22 4.69 -4.68
CA ILE A 165 1.48 4.67 -5.93
C ILE A 165 0.10 5.29 -5.70
N ASP A 166 -0.13 6.49 -6.26
CA ASP A 166 -1.43 7.17 -6.24
C ASP A 166 -1.65 7.98 -7.53
N ALA A 167 -1.25 7.43 -8.67
CA ALA A 167 -1.47 7.98 -10.00
C ALA A 167 -2.72 7.37 -10.66
N ASP A 168 -2.70 7.20 -11.99
CA ASP A 168 -3.74 6.53 -12.76
C ASP A 168 -3.88 5.06 -12.37
N LYS A 169 -5.11 4.61 -12.17
CA LYS A 169 -5.37 3.28 -11.57
C LYS A 169 -5.04 2.13 -12.52
N ASP A 170 -5.23 2.33 -13.82
CA ASP A 170 -4.89 1.36 -14.85
C ASP A 170 -3.37 1.14 -14.97
N GLY A 171 -2.57 2.08 -14.48
CA GLY A 171 -1.10 2.04 -14.50
C GLY A 171 -0.46 1.26 -13.36
N TYR A 172 -1.19 0.85 -12.33
CA TYR A 172 -0.61 0.29 -11.10
C TYR A 172 0.24 -0.96 -11.33
N VAL A 173 -0.18 -1.86 -12.21
CA VAL A 173 0.59 -3.06 -12.57
C VAL A 173 1.89 -2.70 -13.29
N ASP A 174 1.84 -1.73 -14.22
CA ASP A 174 3.03 -1.28 -14.94
C ASP A 174 4.04 -0.62 -13.99
N TYR A 175 3.57 0.25 -13.09
CA TYR A 175 4.43 0.85 -12.06
C TYR A 175 5.05 -0.20 -11.16
N LEU A 176 4.27 -1.18 -10.71
CA LEU A 176 4.79 -2.28 -9.87
C LEU A 176 5.89 -3.04 -10.61
N ASN A 177 5.66 -3.44 -11.86
CA ASN A 177 6.61 -4.22 -12.66
C ASN A 177 7.93 -3.47 -12.88
N LYS A 178 7.87 -2.15 -13.09
CA LYS A 178 9.06 -1.32 -13.30
C LYS A 178 9.82 -1.02 -12.02
N LEU A 179 9.12 -0.79 -10.90
CA LEU A 179 9.73 -0.31 -9.66
C LEU A 179 10.08 -1.42 -8.67
N LEU A 180 9.31 -2.52 -8.62
CA LEU A 180 9.59 -3.62 -7.69
C LEU A 180 11.02 -4.19 -7.78
N PRO A 181 11.64 -4.34 -8.97
CA PRO A 181 13.04 -4.74 -9.07
C PRO A 181 14.00 -3.78 -8.38
N LEU A 182 13.68 -2.48 -8.35
CA LEU A 182 14.50 -1.43 -7.74
C LEU A 182 14.26 -1.29 -6.23
N VAL A 183 13.12 -1.77 -5.72
CA VAL A 183 12.84 -1.78 -4.27
C VAL A 183 13.77 -2.76 -3.59
N ARG A 184 14.47 -2.33 -2.53
CA ARG A 184 15.34 -3.22 -1.77
C ARG A 184 14.58 -4.30 -1.00
N PRO A 185 15.19 -5.43 -0.65
CA PRO A 185 14.62 -6.35 0.33
C PRO A 185 14.34 -5.63 1.67
N GLY A 186 13.15 -5.83 2.23
CA GLY A 186 12.65 -5.09 3.39
C GLY A 186 12.14 -3.68 3.07
N GLY A 187 12.07 -3.29 1.79
CA GLY A 187 11.41 -2.07 1.32
C GLY A 187 9.91 -2.26 1.11
N LEU A 188 9.20 -1.17 0.90
CA LEU A 188 7.75 -1.14 0.83
C LEU A 188 7.24 -0.61 -0.51
N VAL A 189 6.15 -1.19 -1.00
CA VAL A 189 5.27 -0.59 -2.01
C VAL A 189 3.94 -0.28 -1.33
N VAL A 190 3.57 0.99 -1.29
CA VAL A 190 2.33 1.49 -0.68
C VAL A 190 1.43 1.99 -1.80
N ALA A 191 0.22 1.48 -1.89
CA ALA A 191 -0.75 1.87 -2.92
C ALA A 191 -2.01 2.43 -2.30
N HIS A 192 -2.49 3.56 -2.83
CA HIS A 192 -3.75 4.18 -2.42
C HIS A 192 -4.94 3.65 -3.23
N ASN A 193 -6.18 3.97 -2.82
CA ASN A 193 -7.42 3.52 -3.46
C ASN A 193 -7.61 1.99 -3.49
N MET A 194 -7.21 1.30 -2.43
CA MET A 194 -7.29 -0.15 -2.32
C MET A 194 -8.63 -0.67 -1.76
N ARG A 195 -9.66 0.16 -1.72
CA ARG A 195 -11.01 -0.25 -1.32
C ARG A 195 -11.83 -0.67 -2.55
N VAL A 196 -12.42 -1.86 -2.49
CA VAL A 196 -13.32 -2.38 -3.55
C VAL A 196 -14.47 -1.38 -3.80
N PRO A 197 -14.81 -1.06 -5.07
CA PRO A 197 -14.39 -1.72 -6.32
C PRO A 197 -13.17 -1.09 -7.02
N SER A 198 -12.50 -0.11 -6.44
CA SER A 198 -11.47 0.68 -7.12
C SER A 198 -10.17 -0.03 -7.53
N PRO A 199 -9.60 -1.01 -6.78
CA PRO A 199 -8.31 -1.57 -7.16
C PRO A 199 -8.42 -2.45 -8.40
N ASP A 200 -7.43 -2.32 -9.28
CA ASP A 200 -7.25 -3.23 -10.41
C ASP A 200 -7.04 -4.67 -9.91
N PRO A 201 -7.87 -5.64 -10.35
CA PRO A 201 -7.70 -7.05 -9.96
C PRO A 201 -6.34 -7.64 -10.33
N GLN A 202 -5.72 -7.19 -11.42
CA GLN A 202 -4.39 -7.67 -11.82
C GLN A 202 -3.32 -7.15 -10.84
N TYR A 203 -3.44 -5.90 -10.39
CA TYR A 203 -2.56 -5.36 -9.36
C TYR A 203 -2.71 -6.13 -8.04
N ILE A 204 -3.95 -6.35 -7.59
CA ILE A 204 -4.23 -7.13 -6.38
C ILE A 204 -3.62 -8.53 -6.48
N ASN A 205 -3.84 -9.22 -7.61
CA ASN A 205 -3.26 -10.54 -7.84
C ASN A 205 -1.73 -10.50 -7.76
N ALA A 206 -1.07 -9.53 -8.40
CA ALA A 206 0.38 -9.42 -8.44
C ALA A 206 1.00 -9.24 -7.04
N ILE A 207 0.37 -8.47 -6.15
CA ILE A 207 0.90 -8.21 -4.80
C ILE A 207 0.48 -9.25 -3.75
N THR A 208 -0.50 -10.12 -4.05
CA THR A 208 -1.01 -11.11 -3.07
C THR A 208 -0.65 -12.55 -3.41
N THR A 209 -0.21 -12.85 -4.64
CA THR A 209 0.16 -14.20 -5.07
C THR A 209 1.67 -14.38 -5.27
N ASN A 210 2.45 -13.30 -5.23
CA ASN A 210 3.91 -13.37 -5.34
C ASN A 210 4.50 -13.80 -3.97
N PRO A 211 5.23 -14.94 -3.90
CA PRO A 211 5.78 -15.46 -2.64
C PRO A 211 6.84 -14.54 -2.01
N ASP A 212 7.45 -13.63 -2.80
CA ASP A 212 8.44 -12.66 -2.30
C ASP A 212 7.80 -11.43 -1.67
N LEU A 213 6.48 -11.33 -1.70
CA LEU A 213 5.73 -10.20 -1.18
C LEU A 213 4.84 -10.61 0.00
N GLU A 214 4.59 -9.64 0.89
CA GLU A 214 3.60 -9.74 1.97
C GLU A 214 2.75 -8.47 1.96
N THR A 215 1.44 -8.61 1.81
CA THR A 215 0.54 -7.48 1.64
C THR A 215 -0.55 -7.44 2.70
N VAL A 216 -0.77 -6.25 3.27
CA VAL A 216 -1.89 -5.96 4.18
C VAL A 216 -2.69 -4.79 3.63
N PHE A 217 -4.02 -4.91 3.65
CA PHE A 217 -4.93 -3.82 3.27
C PHE A 217 -5.48 -3.13 4.51
N LEU A 218 -5.25 -1.82 4.60
CA LEU A 218 -5.69 -0.97 5.69
C LEU A 218 -6.86 -0.10 5.19
N ASN A 219 -8.05 -0.36 5.71
CA ASN A 219 -9.27 0.41 5.41
C ASN A 219 -9.55 1.37 6.56
N MET A 220 -8.81 2.49 6.63
CA MET A 220 -8.99 3.46 7.71
C MET A 220 -10.30 4.24 7.55
N GLN A 221 -10.33 5.33 6.83
CA GLN A 221 -11.56 6.14 6.73
C GLN A 221 -12.10 6.29 5.31
N SER A 222 -11.32 6.05 4.26
CA SER A 222 -11.74 6.38 2.90
C SER A 222 -11.43 5.34 1.85
N ALA A 223 -10.40 5.59 1.04
CA ALA A 223 -10.13 4.84 -0.17
C ALA A 223 -9.33 3.55 0.06
N GLY A 224 -8.79 3.37 1.25
CA GLY A 224 -7.96 2.22 1.62
C GLY A 224 -6.53 2.30 1.10
N VAL A 225 -5.62 1.71 1.86
CA VAL A 225 -4.19 1.66 1.57
C VAL A 225 -3.73 0.20 1.56
N GLY A 226 -3.04 -0.21 0.51
CA GLY A 226 -2.31 -1.48 0.47
C GLY A 226 -0.85 -1.23 0.85
N VAL A 227 -0.36 -1.97 1.83
CA VAL A 227 1.04 -1.94 2.22
C VAL A 227 1.65 -3.29 1.89
N THR A 228 2.59 -3.29 0.96
CA THR A 228 3.28 -4.48 0.45
C THR A 228 4.74 -4.42 0.83
N LEU A 229 5.20 -5.40 1.60
CA LEU A 229 6.59 -5.60 1.95
C LEU A 229 7.26 -6.48 0.90
N LYS A 230 8.40 -6.05 0.34
CA LYS A 230 9.32 -6.95 -0.37
C LYS A 230 10.15 -7.70 0.67
N LYS A 231 9.91 -9.02 0.78
CA LYS A 231 10.60 -9.87 1.78
C LYS A 231 12.12 -9.89 1.57
N ARG A 232 12.85 -10.28 2.61
CA ARG A 232 14.31 -10.43 2.61
C ARG A 232 14.72 -11.81 2.11
#